data_ade222e2a01d4dfc4127be4aa5439098
#
_entry.id   ade222e2a01d4dfc4127be4aa5439098
#
_cell.length_a   1.000
_cell.length_b   1.000
_cell.length_c   1.000
_cell.angle_alpha   90.00
_cell.angle_beta   90.00
_cell.angle_gamma   90.00
#
_symmetry.space_group_name_H-M   'P 1'
#
loop_
_entity.id
_entity.type
_entity.pdbx_description
1 polymer ?
#
loop_
_entity_poly.entity_id
_entity_poly.type
_entity_poly.pdbx_seq_one_letter_code
_entity_poly.pdbx_strand_id
1 'polypeptide(L)'
;RRGGVERQAMSEVTQTRLWLAQRISAMVLAVAVAIHLTGIIVAIQGGLSAAEIIGRVGGSFTLAAFYGVFVLACAVHAPIGLRTVLAEMTDLKPVSVNGIAGAFAAVILLMGMQAVLGFYGLGGG
;
A
#
# COMPACT_ATOMS: atom_id res chain seq x y z
N ARG A 1 -19.99 -7.62 33.60
CA ARG A 1 -19.45 -6.26 33.60
C ARG A 1 -17.97 -6.22 33.17
N ARG A 2 -17.11 -7.10 33.70
CA ARG A 2 -15.69 -7.13 33.31
C ARG A 2 -15.48 -7.41 31.83
N GLY A 3 -16.19 -8.38 31.25
CA GLY A 3 -16.09 -8.70 29.83
C GLY A 3 -16.53 -7.59 28.89
N GLY A 4 -17.44 -6.71 29.32
CA GLY A 4 -17.84 -5.54 28.56
C GLY A 4 -16.74 -4.46 28.52
N VAL A 5 -16.12 -4.19 29.67
CA VAL A 5 -15.04 -3.21 29.80
C VAL A 5 -13.80 -3.67 29.01
N GLU A 6 -13.45 -4.95 29.10
CA GLU A 6 -12.32 -5.53 28.37
C GLU A 6 -12.54 -5.46 26.85
N ARG A 7 -13.76 -5.76 26.37
CA ARG A 7 -14.10 -5.63 24.95
C ARG A 7 -14.01 -4.19 24.45
N GLN A 8 -14.48 -3.23 25.26
CA GLN A 8 -14.37 -1.81 24.94
C GLN A 8 -12.92 -1.36 24.87
N ALA A 9 -12.10 -1.73 25.84
CA ALA A 9 -10.68 -1.40 25.86
C ALA A 9 -9.95 -1.98 24.65
N MET A 10 -10.24 -3.24 24.28
CA MET A 10 -9.68 -3.87 23.08
C MET A 10 -10.14 -3.17 21.81
N SER A 11 -11.40 -2.75 21.72
CA SER A 11 -11.93 -1.98 20.59
C SER A 11 -11.23 -0.64 20.42
N GLU A 12 -11.01 0.08 21.51
CA GLU A 12 -10.30 1.37 21.51
C GLU A 12 -8.84 1.21 21.09
N VAL A 13 -8.15 0.20 21.61
CA VAL A 13 -6.76 -0.12 21.23
C VAL A 13 -6.67 -0.46 19.74
N THR A 14 -7.61 -1.27 19.24
CA THR A 14 -7.65 -1.63 17.82
C THR A 14 -7.88 -0.40 16.95
N GLN A 15 -8.81 0.48 17.31
CA GLN A 15 -9.07 1.72 16.57
C GLN A 15 -7.85 2.64 16.56
N THR A 16 -7.15 2.77 17.68
CA THR A 16 -5.92 3.55 17.78
C THR A 16 -4.84 2.98 16.88
N ARG A 17 -4.66 1.66 16.87
CA ARG A 17 -3.70 0.98 15.99
C ARG A 17 -4.02 1.21 14.51
N LEU A 18 -5.29 1.10 14.12
CA LEU A 18 -5.72 1.36 12.74
C LEU A 18 -5.50 2.82 12.36
N TRP A 19 -5.79 3.74 13.25
CA TRP A 19 -5.55 5.17 13.03
C TRP A 19 -4.06 5.47 12.84
N LEU A 20 -3.20 4.90 13.69
CA LEU A 20 -1.74 5.05 13.57
C LEU A 20 -1.23 4.42 12.27
N ALA A 21 -1.67 3.21 11.93
CA ALA A 21 -1.29 2.53 10.69
C ALA A 21 -1.68 3.36 9.48
N GLN A 22 -2.89 3.92 9.47
CA GLN A 22 -3.37 4.78 8.39
C GLN A 22 -2.53 6.05 8.27
N ARG A 23 -2.20 6.68 9.38
CA ARG A 23 -1.42 7.92 9.39
C ARG A 23 0.03 7.70 8.99
N ILE A 24 0.68 6.68 9.52
CA ILE A 24 2.06 6.33 9.18
C ILE A 24 2.16 5.93 7.70
N SER A 25 1.26 5.07 7.23
CA SER A 25 1.23 4.66 5.82
C SER A 25 0.96 5.84 4.89
N ALA A 26 0.11 6.79 5.27
CA ALA A 26 -0.12 8.01 4.52
C ALA A 26 1.15 8.86 4.38
N MET A 27 1.93 9.01 5.47
CA MET A 27 3.20 9.74 5.43
C MET A 27 4.23 9.04 4.54
N VAL A 28 4.36 7.74 4.66
CA VAL A 28 5.25 6.93 3.80
C VAL A 28 4.83 7.07 2.34
N LEU A 29 3.55 6.96 2.04
CA LEU A 29 3.02 7.10 0.69
C LEU A 29 3.23 8.50 0.13
N ALA A 30 3.07 9.55 0.93
CA ALA A 30 3.28 10.93 0.48
C ALA A 30 4.71 11.11 -0.03
N VAL A 31 5.70 10.63 0.70
CA VAL A 31 7.11 10.66 0.30
C VAL A 31 7.36 9.78 -0.92
N ALA A 32 6.86 8.54 -0.89
CA ALA A 32 7.06 7.57 -1.97
C ALA A 32 6.44 8.05 -3.29
N VAL A 33 5.23 8.61 -3.25
CA VAL A 33 4.54 9.17 -4.43
C VAL A 33 5.32 10.37 -4.98
N ALA A 34 5.79 11.26 -4.11
CA ALA A 34 6.59 12.42 -4.54
C ALA A 34 7.87 11.99 -5.28
N ILE A 35 8.59 11.01 -4.74
CA ILE A 35 9.79 10.45 -5.37
C ILE A 35 9.43 9.78 -6.70
N HIS A 36 8.38 8.98 -6.71
CA HIS A 36 7.93 8.25 -7.91
C HIS A 36 7.52 9.21 -9.04
N LEU A 37 6.73 10.22 -8.73
CA LEU A 37 6.31 11.23 -9.70
C LEU A 37 7.49 12.04 -10.23
N THR A 38 8.44 12.40 -9.37
CA THR A 38 9.67 13.07 -9.79
C THR A 38 10.44 12.20 -10.78
N GLY A 39 10.57 10.90 -10.50
CA GLY A 39 11.19 9.94 -11.40
C GLY A 39 10.50 9.86 -12.76
N ILE A 40 9.18 9.83 -12.77
CA ILE A 40 8.38 9.82 -14.02
C ILE A 40 8.62 11.11 -14.82
N ILE A 41 8.57 12.27 -14.17
CA ILE A 41 8.79 13.57 -14.84
C ILE A 41 10.17 13.62 -15.48
N VAL A 42 11.21 13.22 -14.74
CA VAL A 42 12.58 13.18 -15.24
C VAL A 42 12.69 12.24 -16.44
N ALA A 43 12.07 11.06 -16.36
CA ALA A 43 12.08 10.10 -17.48
C ALA A 43 11.40 10.66 -18.71
N ILE A 44 10.25 11.31 -18.57
CA ILE A 44 9.50 11.93 -19.69
C ILE A 44 10.31 13.06 -20.32
N GLN A 45 10.86 13.95 -19.50
CA GLN A 45 11.67 15.08 -19.98
C GLN A 45 12.95 14.61 -20.68
N GLY A 46 13.55 13.50 -20.23
CA GLY A 46 14.69 12.88 -20.85
C GLY A 46 14.38 12.07 -22.10
N GLY A 47 13.10 11.89 -22.45
CA GLY A 47 12.66 11.11 -23.60
C GLY A 47 12.98 9.62 -23.50
N LEU A 48 13.05 9.07 -22.27
CA LEU A 48 13.41 7.68 -22.05
C LEU A 48 12.30 6.73 -22.53
N SER A 49 12.67 5.72 -23.30
CA SER A 49 11.78 4.62 -23.66
C SER A 49 11.59 3.66 -22.48
N ALA A 50 10.54 2.83 -22.53
CA ALA A 50 10.31 1.79 -21.52
C ALA A 50 11.50 0.84 -21.39
N ALA A 51 12.14 0.46 -22.50
CA ALA A 51 13.32 -0.39 -22.50
C ALA A 51 14.51 0.27 -21.79
N GLU A 52 14.73 1.57 -22.01
CA GLU A 52 15.79 2.32 -21.33
C GLU A 52 15.54 2.45 -19.84
N ILE A 53 14.28 2.68 -19.43
CA ILE A 53 13.90 2.72 -18.01
C ILE A 53 14.18 1.36 -17.36
N ILE A 54 13.73 0.26 -17.97
CA ILE A 54 13.99 -1.10 -17.49
C ILE A 54 15.49 -1.37 -17.39
N GLY A 55 16.26 -0.96 -18.40
CA GLY A 55 17.72 -1.12 -18.40
C GLY A 55 18.42 -0.39 -17.28
N ARG A 56 17.90 0.77 -16.85
CA ARG A 56 18.48 1.57 -15.76
C ARG A 56 18.07 1.10 -14.38
N VAL A 57 16.80 0.71 -14.21
CA VAL A 57 16.20 0.42 -12.89
C VAL A 57 15.98 -1.06 -12.63
N GLY A 58 15.89 -1.87 -13.67
CA GLY A 58 15.75 -3.31 -13.56
C GLY A 58 16.97 -3.93 -12.91
N GLY A 59 16.77 -4.90 -12.04
CA GLY A 59 17.83 -5.53 -11.27
C GLY A 59 18.40 -4.73 -10.12
N SER A 60 17.92 -3.49 -9.89
CA SER A 60 18.34 -2.68 -8.74
C SER A 60 17.66 -3.13 -7.47
N PHE A 61 18.43 -3.65 -6.51
CA PHE A 61 17.91 -4.02 -5.20
C PHE A 61 17.35 -2.81 -4.44
N THR A 62 18.01 -1.66 -4.52
CA THR A 62 17.55 -0.43 -3.85
C THR A 62 16.19 0.00 -4.34
N LEU A 63 15.96 -0.02 -5.64
CA LEU A 63 14.65 0.32 -6.22
C LEU A 63 13.61 -0.73 -5.92
N ALA A 64 13.97 -2.02 -5.95
CA ALA A 64 13.07 -3.10 -5.57
C ALA A 64 12.63 -2.94 -4.10
N ALA A 65 13.55 -2.59 -3.21
CA ALA A 65 13.24 -2.32 -1.79
C ALA A 65 12.32 -1.10 -1.65
N PHE A 66 12.59 -0.02 -2.37
CA PHE A 66 11.75 1.18 -2.37
C PHE A 66 10.31 0.87 -2.81
N TYR A 67 10.15 0.20 -3.94
CA TYR A 67 8.83 -0.16 -4.44
C TYR A 67 8.14 -1.23 -3.60
N GLY A 68 8.91 -2.11 -2.97
CA GLY A 68 8.39 -3.06 -1.98
C GLY A 68 7.76 -2.35 -0.79
N VAL A 69 8.43 -1.34 -0.23
CA VAL A 69 7.90 -0.48 0.84
C VAL A 69 6.65 0.28 0.36
N PHE A 70 6.68 0.79 -0.86
CA PHE A 70 5.54 1.46 -1.49
C PHE A 70 4.32 0.54 -1.54
N VAL A 71 4.48 -0.70 -2.02
CA VAL A 71 3.40 -1.70 -2.09
C VAL A 71 2.86 -2.03 -0.71
N LEU A 72 3.74 -2.23 0.28
CA LEU A 72 3.32 -2.51 1.66
C LEU A 72 2.52 -1.35 2.25
N ALA A 73 2.97 -0.12 2.04
CA ALA A 73 2.25 1.07 2.49
C ALA A 73 0.87 1.19 1.82
N CYS A 74 0.77 0.90 0.52
CA CYS A 74 -0.51 0.84 -0.19
C CYS A 74 -1.43 -0.25 0.36
N ALA A 75 -0.87 -1.43 0.65
CA ALA A 75 -1.61 -2.58 1.17
C ALA A 75 -2.14 -2.35 2.59
N VAL A 76 -1.55 -1.43 3.33
CA VAL A 76 -2.05 -0.98 4.64
C VAL A 76 -3.04 0.17 4.48
N HIS A 77 -2.65 1.21 3.75
CA HIS A 77 -3.40 2.47 3.65
C HIS A 77 -4.74 2.31 2.92
N ALA A 78 -4.72 1.70 1.74
CA ALA A 78 -5.91 1.62 0.89
C ALA A 78 -7.02 0.73 1.49
N PRO A 79 -6.74 -0.47 2.04
CA PRO A 79 -7.79 -1.28 2.67
C PRO A 79 -8.40 -0.63 3.91
N ILE A 80 -7.60 0.03 4.75
CA ILE A 80 -8.10 0.74 5.93
C ILE A 80 -9.01 1.91 5.49
N GLY A 81 -8.59 2.67 4.49
CA GLY A 81 -9.40 3.74 3.91
C GLY A 81 -10.69 3.22 3.30
N LEU A 82 -10.63 2.13 2.55
CA LEU A 82 -11.81 1.49 1.96
C LEU A 82 -12.78 1.01 3.04
N ARG A 83 -12.25 0.40 4.10
CA ARG A 83 -13.05 -0.04 5.25
C ARG A 83 -13.82 1.12 5.87
N THR A 84 -13.16 2.24 6.08
CA THR A 84 -13.78 3.45 6.65
C THR A 84 -14.88 3.98 5.74
N VAL A 85 -14.61 4.11 4.46
CA VAL A 85 -15.58 4.60 3.47
C VAL A 85 -16.80 3.67 3.38
N LEU A 86 -16.58 2.36 3.31
CA LEU A 86 -17.67 1.39 3.25
C LEU A 86 -18.52 1.41 4.51
N ALA A 87 -17.90 1.54 5.68
CA ALA A 87 -18.61 1.60 6.96
C ALA A 87 -19.45 2.87 7.10
N GLU A 88 -18.99 3.99 6.54
CA GLU A 88 -19.69 5.28 6.62
C GLU A 88 -20.78 5.44 5.55
N MET A 89 -20.55 4.91 4.35
CA MET A 89 -21.40 5.17 3.19
C MET A 89 -22.33 4.02 2.82
N THR A 90 -22.24 2.88 3.49
CA THR A 90 -23.07 1.70 3.20
C THR A 90 -23.61 1.09 4.48
N ASP A 91 -24.71 0.32 4.36
CA ASP A 91 -25.31 -0.43 5.46
C ASP A 91 -24.78 -1.86 5.55
N LEU A 92 -23.61 -2.13 4.97
CA LEU A 92 -22.99 -3.45 5.00
C LEU A 92 -22.62 -3.84 6.43
N LYS A 93 -22.76 -5.13 6.73
CA LYS A 93 -22.35 -5.69 8.02
C LYS A 93 -20.84 -5.55 8.20
N PRO A 94 -20.33 -5.32 9.44
CA PRO A 94 -18.91 -5.21 9.70
C PRO A 94 -18.08 -6.39 9.17
N VAL A 95 -18.61 -7.60 9.22
CA VAL A 95 -17.96 -8.80 8.68
C VAL A 95 -17.74 -8.69 7.16
N SER A 96 -18.74 -8.20 6.44
CA SER A 96 -18.64 -7.99 4.98
C SER A 96 -17.64 -6.89 4.64
N VAL A 97 -17.67 -5.78 5.37
CA VAL A 97 -16.73 -4.67 5.19
C VAL A 97 -15.28 -5.13 5.41
N ASN A 98 -15.03 -5.87 6.49
CA ASN A 98 -13.70 -6.42 6.80
C ASN A 98 -13.25 -7.44 5.75
N GLY A 99 -14.16 -8.27 5.25
CA GLY A 99 -13.88 -9.24 4.18
C GLY A 99 -13.49 -8.57 2.87
N ILE A 100 -14.21 -7.53 2.47
CA ILE A 100 -13.91 -6.75 1.26
C ILE A 100 -12.55 -6.05 1.40
N ALA A 101 -12.30 -5.40 2.53
CA ALA A 101 -11.03 -4.72 2.80
C ALA A 101 -9.85 -5.71 2.80
N GLY A 102 -10.02 -6.88 3.41
CA GLY A 102 -9.02 -7.94 3.43
C GLY A 102 -8.71 -8.50 2.05
N ALA A 103 -9.73 -8.75 1.24
CA ALA A 103 -9.58 -9.19 -0.15
C ALA A 103 -8.85 -8.14 -0.99
N PHE A 104 -9.19 -6.87 -0.80
CA PHE A 104 -8.52 -5.75 -1.48
C PHE A 104 -7.04 -5.65 -1.10
N ALA A 105 -6.72 -5.81 0.18
CA ALA A 105 -5.33 -5.85 0.66
C ALA A 105 -4.55 -7.01 0.01
N ALA A 106 -5.14 -8.19 -0.07
CA ALA A 106 -4.53 -9.36 -0.71
C ALA A 106 -4.24 -9.10 -2.19
N VAL A 107 -5.17 -8.51 -2.92
CA VAL A 107 -5.00 -8.16 -4.34
C VAL A 107 -3.84 -7.16 -4.51
N ILE A 108 -3.79 -6.11 -3.69
CA ILE A 108 -2.71 -5.12 -3.73
C ILE A 108 -1.35 -5.79 -3.49
N LEU A 109 -1.25 -6.62 -2.46
CA LEU A 109 -0.01 -7.32 -2.12
C LEU A 109 0.44 -8.25 -3.26
N LEU A 110 -0.45 -9.08 -3.77
CA LEU A 110 -0.12 -10.04 -4.83
C LEU A 110 0.30 -9.33 -6.11
N MET A 111 -0.51 -8.40 -6.58
CA MET A 111 -0.22 -7.68 -7.82
C MET A 111 0.98 -6.75 -7.68
N GLY A 112 1.09 -6.06 -6.56
CA GLY A 112 2.21 -5.15 -6.28
C GLY A 112 3.53 -5.90 -6.17
N MET A 113 3.57 -7.02 -5.46
CA MET A 113 4.78 -7.82 -5.33
C MET A 113 5.16 -8.47 -6.66
N GLN A 114 4.19 -8.93 -7.45
CA GLN A 114 4.46 -9.42 -8.80
C GLN A 114 5.12 -8.35 -9.67
N ALA A 115 4.63 -7.12 -9.60
CA ALA A 115 5.21 -6.01 -10.34
C ALA A 115 6.65 -5.71 -9.89
N VAL A 116 6.90 -5.64 -8.58
CA VAL A 116 8.24 -5.38 -8.02
C VAL A 116 9.23 -6.46 -8.43
N LEU A 117 8.85 -7.72 -8.25
CA LEU A 117 9.72 -8.87 -8.60
C LEU A 117 9.91 -8.98 -10.11
N GLY A 118 8.88 -8.67 -10.89
CA GLY A 118 8.97 -8.65 -12.35
C GLY A 118 9.99 -7.63 -12.85
N PHE A 119 9.95 -6.40 -12.36
CA PHE A 119 10.92 -5.36 -12.69
C PHE A 119 12.34 -5.73 -12.25
N TYR A 120 12.47 -6.27 -11.05
CA TYR A 120 13.77 -6.73 -10.55
C TYR A 120 14.34 -7.84 -11.41
N GLY A 121 13.51 -8.84 -11.77
CA GLY A 121 13.92 -9.96 -12.61
C GLY A 121 14.30 -9.58 -14.04
N LEU A 122 13.59 -8.62 -14.65
CA LEU A 122 13.84 -8.15 -16.02
C LEU A 122 15.21 -7.49 -16.18
N GLY A 123 15.71 -6.85 -15.13
CA GLY A 123 17.03 -6.21 -15.18
C GLY A 123 18.19 -7.14 -14.89
N GLY A 124 17.93 -8.34 -14.35
CA GLY A 124 18.95 -9.34 -14.01
C GLY A 124 19.13 -10.44 -15.05
N GLY A 125 18.35 -10.38 -16.14
CA GLY A 125 18.38 -11.42 -17.20
C GLY A 125 19.27 -11.09 -18.36
#